data_b40e74d75b4feeba8c4a046f66652a15
#
_entry.id   b40e74d75b4feeba8c4a046f66652a15
#
_cell.length_a   1.000
_cell.length_b   1.000
_cell.length_c   1.000
_cell.angle_alpha   90.00
_cell.angle_beta   90.00
_cell.angle_gamma   90.00
#
_symmetry.space_group_name_H-M   'P 1'
#
loop_
_entity.id
_entity.type
_entity.pdbx_description
1 polymer ?
#
loop_
_entity_poly.entity_id
_entity_poly.type
_entity_poly.pdbx_seq_one_letter_code
_entity_poly.pdbx_strand_id
1 'polypeptide(L)' 'MEVDFVCRKANHIKYIQVSQSILDENTRKREFKSLEKISDSYPKYVISMDSFDFSANGIIHLNIIDFLKSENF' A
#
# COMPACT_ATOMS: atom_id res chain seq x y z
N MET A 1 11.84 9.55 -4.06
CA MET A 1 10.70 8.63 -3.94
C MET A 1 10.62 8.13 -2.50
N GLU A 2 9.51 8.36 -1.85
CA GLU A 2 9.33 7.97 -0.46
C GLU A 2 8.34 6.82 -0.38
N VAL A 3 8.86 5.64 -0.10
CA VAL A 3 8.06 4.43 0.13
C VAL A 3 8.57 3.80 1.42
N ASP A 4 7.65 3.49 2.34
CA ASP A 4 8.04 2.97 3.64
C ASP A 4 8.80 1.66 3.54
N PHE A 5 8.31 0.75 2.70
CA PHE A 5 8.95 -0.55 2.54
C PHE A 5 8.96 -0.98 1.09
N VAL A 6 10.06 -1.56 0.66
CA VAL A 6 10.17 -2.26 -0.62
C VAL A 6 10.54 -3.70 -0.29
N CYS A 7 9.61 -4.61 -0.54
CA CYS A 7 9.83 -6.03 -0.28
C CYS A 7 10.30 -6.71 -1.55
N ARG A 8 11.42 -7.41 -1.46
CA ARG A 8 12.00 -8.15 -2.59
C ARG A 8 12.10 -9.62 -2.22
N LYS A 9 11.58 -10.48 -3.10
CA LYS A 9 11.70 -11.92 -2.94
C LYS A 9 11.84 -12.54 -4.33
N ALA A 10 12.99 -13.13 -4.59
CA ALA A 10 13.34 -13.64 -5.92
C ALA A 10 13.19 -12.51 -6.96
N ASN A 11 12.33 -12.69 -7.97
CA ASN A 11 12.09 -11.67 -8.99
C ASN A 11 10.85 -10.83 -8.70
N HIS A 12 10.32 -10.90 -7.48
CA HIS A 12 9.11 -10.17 -7.09
C HIS A 12 9.46 -8.97 -6.23
N ILE A 13 8.84 -7.83 -6.56
CA ILE A 13 8.97 -6.61 -5.82
C ILE A 13 7.57 -6.14 -5.43
N LYS A 14 7.42 -5.70 -4.18
CA LYS A 14 6.17 -5.09 -3.69
C LYS A 14 6.51 -3.80 -2.98
N TYR A 15 5.73 -2.77 -3.25
CA TYR A 15 5.88 -1.47 -2.60
C TYR A 15 4.79 -1.32 -1.55
N ILE A 16 5.15 -0.90 -0.35
CA ILE A 16 4.22 -0.83 0.77
C ILE A 16 4.35 0.50 1.47
N GLN A 17 3.22 1.22 1.59
CA GLN A 17 3.08 2.38 2.45
C GLN A 17 2.25 1.97 3.66
N VAL A 18 2.65 2.43 4.83
CA VAL A 18 1.93 2.14 6.07
C VAL A 18 1.45 3.44 6.69
N SER A 19 0.18 3.50 7.05
CA SER A 19 -0.39 4.65 7.73
C SER A 19 -1.34 4.15 8.80
N GLN A 20 -1.43 4.87 9.93
CA GLN A 20 -2.38 4.50 10.97
C GLN A 20 -3.80 4.55 10.43
N SER A 21 -4.12 5.59 9.67
CA SER A 21 -5.42 5.74 9.02
C SER A 21 -5.28 6.55 7.74
N ILE A 22 -6.11 6.21 6.75
CA ILE A 22 -6.25 6.97 5.51
C ILE A 22 -7.69 7.46 5.32
N LEU A 23 -8.45 7.58 6.42
CA LEU A 23 -9.80 8.13 6.37
C LEU A 23 -9.77 9.62 6.00
N ASP A 24 -8.76 10.36 6.45
CA ASP A 24 -8.56 11.72 6.02
C ASP A 24 -8.18 11.77 4.54
N GLU A 25 -8.92 12.53 3.75
CA GLU A 25 -8.72 12.58 2.31
C GLU A 25 -7.32 13.05 1.93
N ASN A 26 -6.79 14.05 2.62
CA ASN A 26 -5.46 14.60 2.33
C ASN A 26 -4.38 13.56 2.62
N THR A 27 -4.49 12.86 3.74
CA THR A 27 -3.57 11.77 4.09
C THR A 27 -3.63 10.67 3.05
N ARG A 28 -4.85 10.26 2.67
CA ARG A 28 -5.05 9.21 1.68
C ARG A 28 -4.43 9.59 0.34
N LYS A 29 -4.69 10.80 -0.13
CA LYS A 29 -4.12 11.27 -1.40
C LYS A 29 -2.60 11.28 -1.37
N ARG A 30 -2.00 11.70 -0.27
CA ARG A 30 -0.55 11.74 -0.13
C ARG A 30 0.07 10.34 -0.19
N GLU A 31 -0.50 9.40 0.56
CA GLU A 31 0.00 8.03 0.59
C GLU A 31 -0.13 7.34 -0.78
N PHE A 32 -1.28 7.51 -1.43
CA PHE A 32 -1.49 6.93 -2.76
C PHE A 32 -0.57 7.59 -3.80
N LYS A 33 -0.39 8.90 -3.70
CA LYS A 33 0.44 9.63 -4.67
C LYS A 33 1.89 9.17 -4.65
N SER A 34 2.42 8.85 -3.47
CA SER A 34 3.79 8.33 -3.36
C SER A 34 3.97 7.05 -4.16
N LEU A 35 2.96 6.17 -4.14
CA LEU A 35 2.99 4.93 -4.91
C LEU A 35 2.69 5.15 -6.39
N GLU A 36 1.80 6.08 -6.71
CA GLU A 36 1.44 6.39 -8.09
C GLU A 36 2.61 6.95 -8.90
N LYS A 37 3.60 7.55 -8.23
CA LYS A 37 4.81 8.05 -8.88
C LYS A 37 5.72 6.94 -9.38
N ILE A 38 5.52 5.71 -8.91
CA ILE A 38 6.33 4.57 -9.32
C ILE A 38 5.77 4.07 -10.65
N SER A 39 6.60 4.10 -11.69
CA SER A 39 6.14 3.80 -13.05
C SER A 39 6.12 2.33 -13.43
N ASP A 40 6.68 1.45 -12.59
CA ASP A 40 6.69 0.03 -12.89
C ASP A 40 5.33 -0.62 -12.58
N SER A 41 5.17 -1.89 -12.98
CA SER A 41 3.92 -2.64 -12.82
C SER A 41 3.91 -3.56 -11.59
N TYR A 42 4.90 -3.44 -10.72
CA TYR A 42 4.93 -4.27 -9.50
C TYR A 42 3.79 -3.89 -8.55
N PRO A 43 3.30 -4.85 -7.75
CA PRO A 43 2.21 -4.59 -6.81
C PRO A 43 2.52 -3.47 -5.84
N LYS A 44 1.52 -2.64 -5.58
CA LYS A 44 1.62 -1.48 -4.69
C LYS A 44 0.50 -1.54 -3.67
N TYR A 45 0.84 -1.38 -2.40
CA TYR A 45 -0.09 -1.55 -1.29
C TYR A 45 -0.03 -0.37 -0.33
N VAL A 46 -1.19 0.02 0.17
CA VAL A 46 -1.31 0.90 1.34
C VAL A 46 -1.93 0.06 2.45
N ILE A 47 -1.27 0.01 3.60
CA ILE A 47 -1.73 -0.75 4.76
C ILE A 47 -2.10 0.23 5.85
N SER A 48 -3.29 0.08 6.42
CA SER A 48 -3.76 0.92 7.52
C SER A 48 -4.62 0.12 8.48
N MET A 49 -5.11 0.79 9.52
CA MET A 49 -6.03 0.17 10.47
C MET A 49 -7.50 0.34 10.08
N ASP A 50 -7.76 0.97 8.93
CA ASP A 50 -9.12 1.20 8.46
C ASP A 50 -9.75 -0.09 7.97
N SER A 51 -11.06 -0.24 8.19
CA SER A 51 -11.82 -1.40 7.72
C SER A 51 -12.44 -1.21 6.35
N PHE A 52 -12.50 0.03 5.84
CA PHE A 52 -12.97 0.29 4.49
C PHE A 52 -11.87 0.02 3.47
N ASP A 53 -12.28 -0.44 2.29
CA ASP A 53 -11.36 -0.65 1.18
C ASP A 53 -11.30 0.60 0.30
N PHE A 54 -10.17 1.30 0.34
CA PHE A 54 -9.92 2.49 -0.47
C PHE A 54 -9.07 2.19 -1.72
N SER A 55 -8.97 0.93 -2.11
CA SER A 55 -8.17 0.55 -3.28
C SER A 55 -8.58 1.36 -4.51
N ALA A 56 -7.61 1.91 -5.21
CA ALA A 56 -7.84 2.76 -6.37
C ALA A 56 -6.58 2.85 -7.23
N ASN A 57 -6.76 3.10 -8.52
CA ASN A 57 -5.65 3.37 -9.46
C ASN A 57 -4.57 2.29 -9.47
N GLY A 58 -4.97 1.03 -9.31
CA GLY A 58 -4.04 -0.09 -9.30
C GLY A 58 -3.31 -0.29 -7.96
N ILE A 59 -3.66 0.48 -6.94
CA ILE A 59 -3.07 0.36 -5.61
C ILE A 59 -4.07 -0.34 -4.71
N ILE A 60 -3.61 -1.36 -4.00
CA ILE A 60 -4.44 -2.16 -3.11
C ILE A 60 -4.33 -1.61 -1.69
N HIS A 61 -5.48 -1.35 -1.06
CA HIS A 61 -5.53 -0.98 0.34
C HIS A 61 -5.91 -2.21 1.16
N LEU A 62 -5.13 -2.50 2.21
CA LEU A 62 -5.39 -3.61 3.12
C LEU A 62 -5.41 -3.12 4.55
N ASN A 63 -6.30 -3.69 5.35
CA ASN A 63 -6.25 -3.55 6.80
C ASN A 63 -5.04 -4.33 7.33
N ILE A 64 -4.37 -3.82 8.35
CA ILE A 64 -3.16 -4.43 8.90
C ILE A 64 -3.41 -5.86 9.38
N ILE A 65 -4.58 -6.15 9.94
CA ILE A 65 -4.90 -7.49 10.42
C ILE A 65 -5.01 -8.46 9.24
N ASP A 66 -5.68 -8.04 8.17
CA ASP A 66 -5.80 -8.86 6.97
C ASP A 66 -4.43 -9.09 6.33
N PHE A 67 -3.59 -8.09 6.34
CA PHE A 67 -2.22 -8.21 5.84
C PHE A 67 -1.42 -9.25 6.64
N LEU A 68 -1.50 -9.20 7.98
CA LEU A 68 -0.77 -10.13 8.83
C LEU A 68 -1.28 -11.57 8.70
N LYS A 69 -2.55 -11.75 8.33
CA LYS A 69 -3.12 -13.08 8.10
C LYS A 69 -2.82 -13.63 6.72
N SER A 70 -2.30 -12.82 5.81
CA SER A 70 -2.02 -13.25 4.44
C SER A 70 -0.77 -14.13 4.42
N GLU A 71 -0.93 -15.38 4.00
CA GLU A 71 0.18 -16.32 3.89
C GLU A 71 0.98 -16.15 2.60
N ASN A 72 0.38 -15.50 1.61
CA ASN A 72 0.98 -15.37 0.28
C ASN A 72 1.55 -13.97 0.02
N PHE A 73 1.66 -13.19 1.05
CA PHE A 73 2.21 -11.84 0.93
C PHE A 73 3.74 -11.81 0.99
#